data_4ec874c28623dc6efd2fd50325f8d937
#
_entry.id   4ec874c28623dc6efd2fd50325f8d937
#
_cell.length_a   1.000
_cell.length_b   1.000
_cell.length_c   1.000
_cell.angle_alpha   90.00
_cell.angle_beta   90.00
_cell.angle_gamma   90.00
#
_symmetry.space_group_name_H-M   'P 1'
#
loop_
_entity.id
_entity.type
_entity.pdbx_description
1 polymer ?
#
loop_
_entity_poly.entity_id
_entity_poly.type
_entity_poly.pdbx_seq_one_letter_code
_entity_poly.pdbx_strand_id
1 'polypeptide(L)'
;MQTMAVATEDLLAFSDTRAMSIAGISRRRLRYWEEQGLVVPSVKRQLGSRTTVRLYSYQDLLSLPVVSALRVDRGMSLQQIRRVAGHLRSRGYAAPLRELKFATLGREIYFQHPDGSWEGDLRPDQIVLVETIRLDLLRSRIDKAAKRPAADAGHVVRHRGVHASAPVFEGTRIRVSTVQDYLRHGFDVNAILRAFPDLGAADIDEARRLLAAAG
;
A
#
# COMPACT_ATOMS: atom_id res chain seq x y z
N MET A 1 -17.77 -22.59 -15.81
CA MET A 1 -16.71 -22.32 -14.82
C MET A 1 -16.00 -21.05 -15.26
N GLN A 2 -16.36 -19.93 -14.67
CA GLN A 2 -15.73 -18.63 -14.96
C GLN A 2 -14.54 -18.50 -14.02
N THR A 3 -13.34 -18.62 -14.56
CA THR A 3 -12.09 -18.35 -13.84
C THR A 3 -12.05 -16.84 -13.61
N MET A 4 -12.34 -16.40 -12.37
CA MET A 4 -12.09 -15.02 -11.95
C MET A 4 -10.59 -14.78 -12.05
N ALA A 5 -10.19 -13.99 -13.02
CA ALA A 5 -8.86 -13.40 -13.03
C ALA A 5 -8.75 -12.48 -11.81
N VAL A 6 -8.06 -12.94 -10.78
CA VAL A 6 -7.66 -12.08 -9.65
C VAL A 6 -6.77 -11.00 -10.25
N ALA A 7 -7.19 -9.75 -10.14
CA ALA A 7 -6.41 -8.63 -10.65
C ALA A 7 -5.05 -8.64 -9.93
N THR A 8 -3.98 -8.48 -10.67
CA THR A 8 -2.59 -8.50 -10.16
C THR A 8 -2.37 -7.48 -9.03
N GLU A 9 -3.20 -6.44 -8.98
CA GLU A 9 -3.22 -5.41 -7.95
C GLU A 9 -3.54 -5.95 -6.54
N ASP A 10 -4.34 -7.01 -6.43
CA ASP A 10 -4.73 -7.60 -5.14
C ASP A 10 -3.61 -8.47 -4.52
N LEU A 11 -2.59 -8.83 -5.30
CA LEU A 11 -1.46 -9.63 -4.84
C LEU A 11 -0.32 -8.81 -4.22
N LEU A 12 -0.35 -7.47 -4.38
CA LEU A 12 0.69 -6.60 -3.82
C LEU A 12 0.47 -6.41 -2.32
N ALA A 13 1.47 -6.78 -1.53
CA ALA A 13 1.47 -6.60 -0.09
C ALA A 13 2.55 -5.59 0.34
N PHE A 14 2.13 -4.55 1.02
CA PHE A 14 2.98 -3.45 1.47
C PHE A 14 3.18 -3.50 2.98
N SER A 15 4.42 -3.30 3.43
CA SER A 15 4.74 -3.18 4.85
C SER A 15 4.29 -1.82 5.41
N ASP A 16 4.25 -1.70 6.75
CA ASP A 16 4.06 -0.41 7.45
C ASP A 16 4.95 0.70 6.90
N THR A 17 6.23 0.41 6.72
CA THR A 17 7.22 1.40 6.26
C THR A 17 6.86 1.93 4.87
N ARG A 18 6.43 1.04 3.98
CA ARG A 18 6.02 1.42 2.64
C ARG A 18 4.72 2.22 2.66
N ALA A 19 3.73 1.78 3.46
CA ALA A 19 2.47 2.50 3.66
C ALA A 19 2.70 3.92 4.20
N MET A 20 3.57 4.07 5.19
CA MET A 20 3.94 5.38 5.75
C MET A 20 4.60 6.29 4.72
N SER A 21 5.53 5.75 3.92
CA SER A 21 6.22 6.51 2.86
C SER A 21 5.25 7.01 1.79
N ILE A 22 4.33 6.16 1.33
CA ILE A 22 3.32 6.50 0.32
C ILE A 22 2.40 7.61 0.82
N ALA A 23 1.92 7.50 2.07
CA ALA A 23 0.97 8.44 2.64
C ALA A 23 1.62 9.69 3.23
N GLY A 24 2.96 9.72 3.38
CA GLY A 24 3.68 10.83 4.01
C GLY A 24 3.35 11.00 5.50
N ILE A 25 3.11 9.89 6.22
CA ILE A 25 2.69 9.92 7.62
C ILE A 25 3.63 9.15 8.54
N SER A 26 3.64 9.54 9.83
CA SER A 26 4.40 8.82 10.86
C SER A 26 3.74 7.49 11.24
N ARG A 27 4.54 6.57 11.81
CA ARG A 27 4.06 5.29 12.34
C ARG A 27 2.96 5.48 13.39
N ARG A 28 3.12 6.46 14.28
CA ARG A 28 2.11 6.78 15.31
C ARG A 28 0.77 7.15 14.67
N ARG A 29 0.79 7.95 13.60
CA ARG A 29 -0.42 8.36 12.88
C ARG A 29 -1.07 7.19 12.16
N LEU A 30 -0.30 6.33 11.49
CA LEU A 30 -0.80 5.13 10.82
C LEU A 30 -1.49 4.18 11.84
N ARG A 31 -0.86 3.94 13.01
CA ARG A 31 -1.45 3.12 14.09
C ARG A 31 -2.75 3.71 14.61
N TYR A 32 -2.75 5.01 14.86
CA TYR A 32 -3.94 5.69 15.35
C TYR A 32 -5.11 5.59 14.34
N TRP A 33 -4.83 5.73 13.04
CA TRP A 33 -5.87 5.58 12.03
C TRP A 33 -6.35 4.13 11.88
N GLU A 34 -5.48 3.15 12.09
CA GLU A 34 -5.83 1.74 12.16
C GLU A 34 -6.77 1.49 13.35
N GLU A 35 -6.43 1.96 14.55
CA GLU A 35 -7.26 1.86 15.75
C GLU A 35 -8.62 2.54 15.58
N GLN A 36 -8.67 3.62 14.82
CA GLN A 36 -9.91 4.31 14.50
C GLN A 36 -10.72 3.62 13.37
N GLY A 37 -10.26 2.53 12.78
CA GLY A 37 -10.94 1.81 11.70
C GLY A 37 -11.02 2.59 10.38
N LEU A 38 -10.18 3.62 10.20
CA LEU A 38 -10.11 4.41 8.96
C LEU A 38 -9.26 3.72 7.90
N VAL A 39 -8.21 3.04 8.33
CA VAL A 39 -7.32 2.26 7.48
C VAL A 39 -7.06 0.93 8.17
N VAL A 40 -7.46 -0.15 7.55
CA VAL A 40 -7.32 -1.49 8.12
C VAL A 40 -6.40 -2.31 7.23
N PRO A 41 -5.30 -2.88 7.78
CA PRO A 41 -4.44 -3.74 6.99
C PRO A 41 -5.17 -5.04 6.61
N SER A 42 -5.02 -5.50 5.37
CA SER A 42 -5.59 -6.77 4.91
C SER A 42 -5.06 -7.97 5.70
N VAL A 43 -3.81 -7.89 6.16
CA VAL A 43 -3.22 -8.90 7.03
C VAL A 43 -2.69 -8.25 8.30
N LYS A 44 -3.21 -8.71 9.43
CA LYS A 44 -2.71 -8.36 10.77
C LYS A 44 -2.52 -9.64 11.55
N ARG A 45 -1.27 -10.01 11.81
CA ARG A 45 -0.92 -11.24 12.53
C ARG A 45 0.08 -10.98 13.62
N GLN A 46 -0.22 -11.43 14.83
CA GLN A 46 0.71 -11.40 15.93
C GLN A 46 1.68 -12.59 15.81
N LEU A 47 2.98 -12.29 15.84
CA LEU A 47 4.06 -13.28 15.85
C LEU A 47 4.76 -13.17 17.21
N GLY A 48 4.41 -14.09 18.12
CA GLY A 48 4.90 -14.05 19.50
C GLY A 48 4.28 -12.91 20.32
N SER A 49 4.86 -12.64 21.50
CA SER A 49 4.30 -11.70 22.49
C SER A 49 4.47 -10.22 22.13
N ARG A 50 5.43 -9.86 21.26
CA ARG A 50 5.82 -8.46 21.03
C ARG A 50 5.79 -8.00 19.56
N THR A 51 5.61 -8.92 18.61
CA THR A 51 5.72 -8.60 17.19
C THR A 51 4.38 -8.78 16.49
N THR A 52 3.86 -7.73 15.89
CA THR A 52 2.68 -7.79 15.02
C THR A 52 3.09 -7.44 13.60
N VAL A 53 2.90 -8.38 12.68
CA VAL A 53 3.07 -8.15 11.24
C VAL A 53 1.78 -7.56 10.69
N ARG A 54 1.93 -6.53 9.89
CA ARG A 54 0.85 -5.87 9.16
C ARG A 54 1.24 -5.76 7.69
N LEU A 55 0.33 -6.17 6.84
CA LEU A 55 0.48 -6.03 5.40
C LEU A 55 -0.78 -5.34 4.88
N TYR A 56 -0.55 -4.33 4.07
CA TYR A 56 -1.58 -3.55 3.41
C TYR A 56 -1.64 -3.98 1.95
N SER A 57 -2.82 -4.27 1.44
CA SER A 57 -3.03 -4.46 0.01
C SER A 57 -2.92 -3.11 -0.72
N TYR A 58 -2.82 -3.15 -2.04
CA TYR A 58 -2.93 -1.94 -2.88
C TYR A 58 -4.22 -1.17 -2.55
N GLN A 59 -5.30 -1.88 -2.40
CA GLN A 59 -6.61 -1.32 -2.08
C GLN A 59 -6.65 -0.63 -0.70
N ASP A 60 -5.98 -1.20 0.31
CA ASP A 60 -5.88 -0.56 1.63
C ASP A 60 -5.13 0.76 1.56
N LEU A 61 -4.08 0.81 0.72
CA LEU A 61 -3.26 2.02 0.54
C LEU A 61 -4.03 3.17 -0.10
N LEU A 62 -5.05 2.91 -0.92
CA LEU A 62 -5.88 3.96 -1.53
C LEU A 62 -6.65 4.79 -0.49
N SER A 63 -6.96 4.22 0.67
CA SER A 63 -7.62 4.96 1.77
C SER A 63 -6.68 5.93 2.49
N LEU A 64 -5.39 5.61 2.57
CA LEU A 64 -4.40 6.42 3.32
C LEU A 64 -4.28 7.86 2.82
N PRO A 65 -4.09 8.10 1.52
CA PRO A 65 -4.00 9.46 0.98
C PRO A 65 -5.30 10.26 1.17
N VAL A 66 -6.46 9.61 1.08
CA VAL A 66 -7.75 10.26 1.29
C VAL A 66 -7.89 10.72 2.74
N VAL A 67 -7.58 9.84 3.70
CA VAL A 67 -7.58 10.21 5.12
C VAL A 67 -6.54 11.30 5.38
N SER A 68 -5.36 11.22 4.76
CA SER A 68 -4.32 12.25 4.89
C SER A 68 -4.80 13.60 4.35
N ALA A 69 -5.35 13.63 3.15
CA ALA A 69 -5.86 14.86 2.53
C ALA A 69 -6.98 15.48 3.38
N LEU A 70 -7.96 14.71 3.80
CA LEU A 70 -9.05 15.22 4.65
C LEU A 70 -8.52 15.71 6.02
N ARG A 71 -7.65 14.96 6.67
CA ARG A 71 -7.19 15.26 8.03
C ARG A 71 -6.09 16.32 8.07
N VAL A 72 -5.09 16.21 7.18
CA VAL A 72 -3.87 17.03 7.24
C VAL A 72 -4.02 18.29 6.38
N ASP A 73 -4.43 18.10 5.13
CA ASP A 73 -4.48 19.21 4.17
C ASP A 73 -5.74 20.07 4.34
N ARG A 74 -6.87 19.42 4.71
CA ARG A 74 -8.17 20.11 4.86
C ARG A 74 -8.61 20.33 6.32
N GLY A 75 -7.86 19.82 7.30
CA GLY A 75 -8.11 20.07 8.73
C GLY A 75 -9.36 19.40 9.30
N MET A 76 -9.97 18.42 8.59
CA MET A 76 -11.16 17.71 9.05
C MET A 76 -10.86 16.91 10.32
N SER A 77 -11.83 16.83 11.26
CA SER A 77 -11.65 16.00 12.44
C SER A 77 -11.72 14.51 12.08
N LEU A 78 -10.93 13.67 12.78
CA LEU A 78 -11.01 12.21 12.57
C LEU A 78 -12.39 11.65 12.94
N GLN A 79 -13.05 12.25 13.94
CA GLN A 79 -14.41 11.87 14.31
C GLN A 79 -15.40 12.11 13.14
N GLN A 80 -15.27 13.24 12.46
CA GLN A 80 -16.07 13.54 11.28
C GLN A 80 -15.80 12.56 10.12
N ILE A 81 -14.52 12.30 9.81
CA ILE A 81 -14.13 11.33 8.77
C ILE A 81 -14.69 9.94 9.09
N ARG A 82 -14.62 9.50 10.37
CA ARG A 82 -15.21 8.22 10.82
C ARG A 82 -16.73 8.19 10.65
N ARG A 83 -17.41 9.28 11.04
CA ARG A 83 -18.87 9.39 10.89
C ARG A 83 -19.28 9.25 9.43
N VAL A 84 -18.61 9.97 8.53
CA VAL A 84 -18.84 9.87 7.06
C VAL A 84 -18.58 8.45 6.56
N ALA A 85 -17.44 7.86 6.90
CA ALA A 85 -17.13 6.50 6.49
C ALA A 85 -18.12 5.47 7.06
N GLY A 86 -18.57 5.65 8.30
CA GLY A 86 -19.60 4.81 8.92
C GLY A 86 -20.96 4.94 8.23
N HIS A 87 -21.39 6.17 7.94
CA HIS A 87 -22.61 6.44 7.21
C HIS A 87 -22.59 5.79 5.81
N LEU A 88 -21.50 5.93 5.07
CA LEU A 88 -21.36 5.31 3.76
C LEU A 88 -21.35 3.78 3.82
N ARG A 89 -20.72 3.19 4.84
CA ARG A 89 -20.79 1.73 5.06
C ARG A 89 -22.22 1.25 5.31
N SER A 90 -23.02 1.97 6.09
CA SER A 90 -24.42 1.62 6.32
C SER A 90 -25.27 1.71 5.04
N ARG A 91 -24.81 2.45 4.03
CA ARG A 91 -25.43 2.55 2.70
C ARG A 91 -24.88 1.53 1.68
N GLY A 92 -24.06 0.57 2.13
CA GLY A 92 -23.56 -0.55 1.30
C GLY A 92 -22.18 -0.36 0.68
N TYR A 93 -21.50 0.76 0.92
CA TYR A 93 -20.13 0.95 0.45
C TYR A 93 -19.16 0.20 1.39
N ALA A 94 -18.54 -0.87 0.91
CA ALA A 94 -17.67 -1.70 1.74
C ALA A 94 -16.42 -0.93 2.19
N ALA A 95 -15.83 -0.13 1.31
CA ALA A 95 -14.64 0.65 1.58
C ALA A 95 -14.73 2.09 1.01
N PRO A 96 -15.62 2.93 1.56
CA PRO A 96 -16.02 4.20 0.93
C PRO A 96 -14.86 5.16 0.69
N LEU A 97 -13.84 5.18 1.56
CA LEU A 97 -12.70 6.09 1.42
C LEU A 97 -11.80 5.77 0.21
N ARG A 98 -11.95 4.63 -0.41
CA ARG A 98 -11.25 4.26 -1.65
C ARG A 98 -12.14 4.16 -2.87
N GLU A 99 -13.45 3.96 -2.65
CA GLU A 99 -14.44 3.75 -3.71
C GLU A 99 -15.00 5.07 -4.24
N LEU A 100 -15.12 6.07 -3.38
CA LEU A 100 -15.77 7.33 -3.69
C LEU A 100 -14.77 8.49 -3.86
N LYS A 101 -15.18 9.52 -4.55
CA LYS A 101 -14.47 10.79 -4.61
C LYS A 101 -14.93 11.67 -3.46
N PHE A 102 -13.99 12.43 -2.91
CA PHE A 102 -14.25 13.36 -1.81
C PHE A 102 -13.86 14.78 -2.19
N ALA A 103 -14.59 15.72 -1.62
CA ALA A 103 -14.33 17.13 -1.70
C ALA A 103 -14.58 17.78 -0.34
N THR A 104 -14.15 19.01 -0.13
CA THR A 104 -14.43 19.76 1.08
C THR A 104 -14.80 21.20 0.77
N LEU A 105 -15.76 21.74 1.53
CA LEU A 105 -16.07 23.15 1.54
C LEU A 105 -16.15 23.63 2.98
N GLY A 106 -15.22 24.48 3.40
CA GLY A 106 -15.08 24.87 4.79
C GLY A 106 -14.80 23.68 5.70
N ARG A 107 -15.74 23.35 6.59
CA ARG A 107 -15.66 22.19 7.51
C ARG A 107 -16.58 21.04 7.13
N GLU A 108 -17.10 21.03 5.93
CA GLU A 108 -18.02 20.01 5.44
C GLU A 108 -17.30 19.08 4.46
N ILE A 109 -17.59 17.78 4.56
CA ILE A 109 -17.07 16.75 3.66
C ILE A 109 -18.17 16.37 2.70
N TYR A 110 -17.86 16.46 1.41
CA TYR A 110 -18.73 16.02 0.31
C TYR A 110 -18.16 14.75 -0.29
N PHE A 111 -19.04 13.86 -0.74
CA PHE A 111 -18.67 12.65 -1.47
C PHE A 111 -19.57 12.49 -2.70
N GLN A 112 -18.96 11.94 -3.76
CA GLN A 112 -19.66 11.71 -5.03
C GLN A 112 -20.12 10.26 -5.12
N HIS A 113 -21.42 10.09 -5.34
CA HIS A 113 -21.99 8.79 -5.63
C HIS A 113 -21.62 8.30 -7.04
N PRO A 114 -21.77 6.99 -7.36
CA PRO A 114 -21.49 6.43 -8.68
C PRO A 114 -22.34 7.03 -9.80
N ASP A 115 -23.54 7.55 -9.49
CA ASP A 115 -24.41 8.27 -10.42
C ASP A 115 -23.96 9.70 -10.72
N GLY A 116 -22.86 10.13 -10.06
CA GLY A 116 -22.30 11.48 -10.22
C GLY A 116 -22.86 12.53 -9.27
N SER A 117 -23.92 12.22 -8.50
CA SER A 117 -24.47 13.14 -7.50
C SER A 117 -23.53 13.36 -6.34
N TRP A 118 -23.57 14.55 -5.72
CA TRP A 118 -22.78 14.90 -4.55
C TRP A 118 -23.66 15.01 -3.31
N GLU A 119 -23.18 14.50 -2.20
CA GLU A 119 -23.84 14.57 -0.89
C GLU A 119 -22.86 15.12 0.15
N GLY A 120 -23.32 16.04 0.99
CA GLY A 120 -22.56 16.60 2.11
C GLY A 120 -22.85 15.88 3.41
N ASP A 121 -21.87 15.83 4.31
CA ASP A 121 -22.03 15.16 5.62
C ASP A 121 -22.91 15.95 6.61
N LEU A 122 -23.12 17.24 6.37
CA LEU A 122 -23.95 18.11 7.22
C LEU A 122 -25.24 18.58 6.52
N ARG A 123 -25.24 18.59 5.18
CA ARG A 123 -26.36 19.09 4.35
C ARG A 123 -26.52 18.23 3.10
N PRO A 124 -27.30 17.15 3.18
CA PRO A 124 -27.42 16.17 2.09
C PRO A 124 -27.91 16.76 0.75
N ASP A 125 -28.59 17.90 0.77
CA ASP A 125 -29.33 18.41 -0.40
C ASP A 125 -28.66 19.59 -1.14
N GLN A 126 -27.44 20.00 -0.77
CA GLN A 126 -26.74 21.10 -1.43
C GLN A 126 -25.55 20.62 -2.27
N ILE A 127 -25.71 20.73 -3.59
CA ILE A 127 -24.60 20.55 -4.55
C ILE A 127 -23.79 21.85 -4.59
N VAL A 128 -22.51 21.77 -4.21
CA VAL A 128 -21.57 22.87 -4.39
C VAL A 128 -20.35 22.35 -5.14
N LEU A 129 -19.95 23.04 -6.20
CA LEU A 129 -18.71 22.76 -6.92
C LEU A 129 -17.52 23.06 -6.00
N VAL A 130 -16.79 22.03 -5.63
CA VAL A 130 -15.69 22.10 -4.69
C VAL A 130 -14.44 21.46 -5.28
N GLU A 131 -13.29 21.94 -4.83
CA GLU A 131 -11.98 21.39 -5.18
C GLU A 131 -11.89 19.91 -4.78
N THR A 132 -11.95 19.05 -5.77
CA THR A 132 -11.91 17.58 -5.61
C THR A 132 -10.55 17.10 -5.15
N ILE A 133 -10.52 16.12 -4.26
CA ILE A 133 -9.30 15.39 -3.95
C ILE A 133 -8.92 14.55 -5.18
N ARG A 134 -7.75 14.87 -5.76
CA ARG A 134 -7.25 14.23 -7.00
C ARG A 134 -6.75 12.82 -6.70
N LEU A 135 -7.66 11.83 -6.71
CA LEU A 135 -7.34 10.42 -6.51
C LEU A 135 -6.46 9.83 -7.63
N ASP A 136 -6.55 10.38 -8.84
CA ASP A 136 -5.69 10.02 -9.96
C ASP A 136 -4.20 10.26 -9.66
N LEU A 137 -3.87 11.40 -9.08
CA LEU A 137 -2.51 11.70 -8.65
C LEU A 137 -2.05 10.78 -7.51
N LEU A 138 -2.95 10.43 -6.61
CA LEU A 138 -2.67 9.53 -5.50
C LEU A 138 -2.44 8.10 -5.99
N ARG A 139 -3.25 7.60 -6.91
CA ARG A 139 -3.03 6.30 -7.57
C ARG A 139 -1.66 6.26 -8.26
N SER A 140 -1.33 7.29 -9.07
CA SER A 140 -0.02 7.38 -9.71
C SER A 140 1.15 7.35 -8.71
N ARG A 141 1.00 7.96 -7.52
CA ARG A 141 2.01 7.89 -6.46
C ARG A 141 2.14 6.50 -5.86
N ILE A 142 1.02 5.79 -5.65
CA ILE A 142 1.01 4.41 -5.18
C ILE A 142 1.66 3.50 -6.23
N ASP A 143 1.30 3.64 -7.50
CA ASP A 143 1.86 2.85 -8.60
C ASP A 143 3.39 3.03 -8.71
N LYS A 144 3.86 4.28 -8.59
CA LYS A 144 5.31 4.56 -8.55
C LYS A 144 5.97 3.97 -7.32
N ALA A 145 5.32 4.04 -6.16
CA ALA A 145 5.85 3.52 -4.91
C ALA A 145 5.72 1.98 -4.81
N ALA A 146 4.80 1.36 -5.52
CA ALA A 146 4.69 -0.08 -5.64
C ALA A 146 5.88 -0.67 -6.40
N LYS A 147 6.38 0.06 -7.41
CA LYS A 147 7.59 -0.33 -8.13
C LYS A 147 8.81 -0.15 -7.22
N ARG A 148 9.67 -1.15 -7.19
CA ARG A 148 10.97 -1.04 -6.54
C ARG A 148 11.80 0.04 -7.24
N PRO A 149 12.45 0.97 -6.51
CA PRO A 149 13.33 1.94 -7.12
C PRO A 149 14.41 1.24 -7.95
N ALA A 150 14.67 1.73 -9.16
CA ALA A 150 15.73 1.18 -10.02
C ALA A 150 17.11 1.29 -9.36
N ALA A 151 17.30 2.29 -8.49
CA ALA A 151 18.53 2.48 -7.72
C ALA A 151 18.79 1.35 -6.71
N ASP A 152 17.76 0.64 -6.26
CA ASP A 152 17.89 -0.47 -5.30
C ASP A 152 18.30 -1.78 -6.01
N ALA A 153 18.22 -1.83 -7.34
CA ALA A 153 18.55 -3.03 -8.13
C ALA A 153 20.04 -3.37 -8.03
N GLY A 154 20.35 -4.63 -7.77
CA GLY A 154 21.72 -5.11 -7.56
C GLY A 154 22.28 -4.83 -6.17
N HIS A 155 21.55 -4.14 -5.30
CA HIS A 155 22.00 -3.90 -3.93
C HIS A 155 21.48 -4.97 -2.97
N VAL A 156 22.34 -5.40 -2.05
CA VAL A 156 22.04 -6.40 -1.02
C VAL A 156 22.18 -5.78 0.36
N VAL A 157 21.16 -5.96 1.19
CA VAL A 157 21.11 -5.41 2.54
C VAL A 157 20.82 -6.49 3.58
N ARG A 158 21.20 -6.23 4.82
CA ARG A 158 20.88 -7.08 5.97
C ARG A 158 20.08 -6.25 6.98
N HIS A 159 18.89 -6.72 7.32
CA HIS A 159 18.05 -6.07 8.33
C HIS A 159 18.08 -6.88 9.63
N ARG A 160 18.46 -6.23 10.75
CA ARG A 160 18.42 -6.87 12.07
C ARG A 160 16.97 -7.26 12.40
N GLY A 161 16.76 -8.53 12.79
CA GLY A 161 15.45 -9.05 13.18
C GLY A 161 14.51 -9.45 12.03
N VAL A 162 14.97 -9.35 10.79
CA VAL A 162 14.23 -9.84 9.61
C VAL A 162 14.99 -11.05 9.04
N HIS A 163 14.31 -12.19 8.86
CA HIS A 163 14.88 -13.43 8.32
C HIS A 163 16.19 -13.87 8.99
N ALA A 164 16.33 -13.72 10.30
CA ALA A 164 17.56 -14.01 11.05
C ALA A 164 18.78 -13.26 10.51
N SER A 165 18.60 -12.03 10.04
CA SER A 165 19.62 -11.17 9.42
C SER A 165 20.22 -11.73 8.13
N ALA A 166 19.51 -12.63 7.43
CA ALA A 166 19.93 -13.11 6.12
C ALA A 166 19.95 -11.95 5.10
N PRO A 167 20.93 -11.95 4.15
CA PRO A 167 20.99 -10.94 3.11
C PRO A 167 19.78 -11.05 2.17
N VAL A 168 19.16 -9.90 1.89
CA VAL A 168 18.04 -9.74 0.97
C VAL A 168 18.37 -8.67 -0.08
N PHE A 169 17.75 -8.73 -1.25
CA PHE A 169 17.84 -7.63 -2.21
C PHE A 169 17.13 -6.39 -1.68
N GLU A 170 17.80 -5.25 -1.76
CA GLU A 170 17.27 -3.98 -1.24
C GLU A 170 15.90 -3.66 -1.85
N GLY A 171 14.98 -3.15 -1.04
CA GLY A 171 13.60 -2.91 -1.45
C GLY A 171 12.72 -4.17 -1.57
N THR A 172 13.25 -5.37 -1.32
CA THR A 172 12.50 -6.64 -1.35
C THR A 172 12.62 -7.42 -0.04
N ARG A 173 11.93 -8.57 0.05
CA ARG A 173 12.12 -9.59 1.09
C ARG A 173 12.75 -10.86 0.54
N ILE A 174 13.22 -10.83 -0.71
CA ILE A 174 13.77 -11.99 -1.40
C ILE A 174 15.21 -12.18 -0.92
N ARG A 175 15.50 -13.37 -0.38
CA ARG A 175 16.84 -13.70 0.08
C ARG A 175 17.75 -13.92 -1.12
N VAL A 176 18.99 -13.45 -1.00
CA VAL A 176 20.03 -13.72 -2.00
C VAL A 176 20.23 -15.21 -2.20
N SER A 177 20.26 -16.00 -1.10
CA SER A 177 20.40 -17.47 -1.16
C SER A 177 19.29 -18.13 -1.99
N THR A 178 18.06 -17.62 -1.94
CA THR A 178 16.96 -18.18 -2.75
C THR A 178 17.27 -18.07 -4.24
N VAL A 179 17.74 -16.91 -4.70
CA VAL A 179 18.12 -16.71 -6.10
C VAL A 179 19.34 -17.55 -6.48
N GLN A 180 20.31 -17.64 -5.57
CA GLN A 180 21.49 -18.50 -5.77
C GLN A 180 21.10 -19.97 -5.91
N ASP A 181 20.11 -20.45 -5.18
CA ASP A 181 19.62 -21.83 -5.31
C ASP A 181 18.98 -22.06 -6.69
N TYR A 182 18.19 -21.11 -7.20
CA TYR A 182 17.67 -21.19 -8.56
C TYR A 182 18.80 -21.24 -9.61
N LEU A 183 19.83 -20.40 -9.44
CA LEU A 183 20.99 -20.40 -10.33
C LEU A 183 21.78 -21.72 -10.29
N ARG A 184 21.98 -22.33 -9.10
CA ARG A 184 22.64 -23.64 -8.94
C ARG A 184 21.85 -24.76 -9.62
N HIS A 185 20.52 -24.68 -9.62
CA HIS A 185 19.64 -25.64 -10.30
C HIS A 185 19.47 -25.38 -11.81
N GLY A 186 20.24 -24.45 -12.38
CA GLY A 186 20.27 -24.21 -13.83
C GLY A 186 19.11 -23.41 -14.38
N PHE A 187 18.32 -22.72 -13.55
CA PHE A 187 17.27 -21.82 -14.04
C PHE A 187 17.87 -20.61 -14.74
N ASP A 188 17.31 -20.27 -15.90
CA ASP A 188 17.70 -19.07 -16.64
C ASP A 188 17.19 -17.79 -15.99
N VAL A 189 17.78 -16.65 -16.35
CA VAL A 189 17.43 -15.32 -15.80
C VAL A 189 15.94 -15.01 -15.98
N ASN A 190 15.37 -15.32 -17.14
CA ASN A 190 13.98 -15.02 -17.43
C ASN A 190 13.03 -15.87 -16.58
N ALA A 191 13.38 -17.13 -16.32
CA ALA A 191 12.62 -18.00 -15.42
C ALA A 191 12.64 -17.46 -13.98
N ILE A 192 13.79 -16.99 -13.50
CA ILE A 192 13.95 -16.39 -12.16
C ILE A 192 13.14 -15.08 -12.07
N LEU A 193 13.22 -14.20 -13.07
CA LEU A 193 12.47 -12.94 -13.08
C LEU A 193 10.96 -13.17 -13.19
N ARG A 194 10.51 -14.22 -13.84
CA ARG A 194 9.08 -14.60 -13.81
C ARG A 194 8.64 -15.09 -12.44
N ALA A 195 9.50 -15.84 -11.73
CA ALA A 195 9.22 -16.32 -10.37
C ALA A 195 9.26 -15.19 -9.33
N PHE A 196 10.10 -14.18 -9.55
CA PHE A 196 10.32 -13.05 -8.65
C PHE A 196 10.22 -11.72 -9.40
N PRO A 197 9.00 -11.23 -9.70
CA PRO A 197 8.78 -10.02 -10.51
C PRO A 197 9.35 -8.73 -9.89
N ASP A 198 9.62 -8.73 -8.58
CA ASP A 198 10.24 -7.60 -7.86
C ASP A 198 11.75 -7.49 -8.08
N LEU A 199 12.37 -8.50 -8.72
CA LEU A 199 13.78 -8.49 -9.04
C LEU A 199 14.04 -7.97 -10.45
N GLY A 200 15.20 -7.36 -10.63
CA GLY A 200 15.75 -6.97 -11.93
C GLY A 200 16.96 -7.80 -12.33
N ALA A 201 17.41 -7.65 -13.57
CA ALA A 201 18.60 -8.35 -14.07
C ALA A 201 19.83 -8.08 -13.20
N ALA A 202 20.01 -6.84 -12.71
CA ALA A 202 21.11 -6.47 -11.83
C ALA A 202 21.15 -7.27 -10.52
N ASP A 203 20.00 -7.69 -9.99
CA ASP A 203 19.91 -8.52 -8.79
C ASP A 203 20.40 -9.94 -9.07
N ILE A 204 20.08 -10.46 -10.24
CA ILE A 204 20.53 -11.79 -10.67
C ILE A 204 22.06 -11.79 -10.88
N ASP A 205 22.58 -10.72 -11.48
CA ASP A 205 24.03 -10.56 -11.69
C ASP A 205 24.76 -10.43 -10.35
N GLU A 206 24.21 -9.69 -9.39
CA GLU A 206 24.76 -9.59 -8.05
C GLU A 206 24.70 -10.94 -7.31
N ALA A 207 23.59 -11.69 -7.43
CA ALA A 207 23.49 -13.03 -6.87
C ALA A 207 24.56 -13.98 -7.46
N ARG A 208 24.84 -13.91 -8.77
CA ARG A 208 25.91 -14.68 -9.43
C ARG A 208 27.29 -14.29 -8.92
N ARG A 209 27.55 -12.98 -8.82
CA ARG A 209 28.82 -12.45 -8.32
C ARG A 209 29.10 -12.96 -6.90
N LEU A 210 28.10 -12.86 -6.01
CA LEU A 210 28.20 -13.33 -4.63
C LEU A 210 28.33 -14.86 -4.56
N LEU A 211 27.71 -15.60 -5.47
CA LEU A 211 27.84 -17.06 -5.53
C LEU A 211 29.26 -17.46 -5.93
N ALA A 212 29.84 -16.80 -6.95
CA ALA A 212 31.20 -17.04 -7.40
C ALA A 212 32.28 -16.65 -6.35
N ALA A 213 32.00 -15.65 -5.52
CA ALA A 213 32.91 -15.22 -4.45
C ALA A 213 32.89 -16.13 -3.21
N ALA A 214 31.90 -17.02 -3.10
CA ALA A 214 31.71 -17.92 -1.96
C ALA A 214 32.20 -19.36 -2.23
N GLY A 215 32.60 -19.67 -3.47
CA GLY A 215 33.14 -20.97 -3.90
C GLY A 215 34.61 -20.88 -4.17
#